data_60b1d3e343c2e77e99fa569681fca53e
#
_entry.id   60b1d3e343c2e77e99fa569681fca53e
#
_cell.length_a   1.000
_cell.length_b   1.000
_cell.length_c   1.000
_cell.angle_alpha   90.00
_cell.angle_beta   90.00
_cell.angle_gamma   90.00
#
_symmetry.space_group_name_H-M   'P 1'
#
loop_
_entity.id
_entity.type
_entity.pdbx_description
1 polymer ?
#
loop_
_entity_poly.entity_id
_entity_poly.type
_entity_poly.pdbx_seq_one_letter_code
_entity_poly.pdbx_strand_id
1 'polypeptide(L)'
;MDQQNQTHPEGPQGSRTAVAPVPVARPPALDPPVVGMVGAGQLARMTAAAAIGLGVRFRVLAAAADDSAAQVCADAPVGDYRSADDLLAFAAGCDVVTFDHEHVPEHALQALDTAGHVVWPPPAALRLTQDKLAMRRRLGELGVPVPWAVPVASQADVEAIADRTDWPVVLKAVSGGYDGRGVWVCRSYTEIAEVMAYGVPLLAEEFVPFERELAVLIARSPSGHGAAYPVVQTIQRDGICHEVLAPAPDLADHVAEDAIRLGLRLARDLNVIGLLAVELFETPGGLLVNELAMRPHNSGHWTIEGARTSQFEQHLRAVLNLPLGAPTLTAPCVAMANVLGADDPDLHGKLGHVLAADPALKIQLYGKPVRPGRKVGHVTALGDEMASARDRATRAARYLATGSEEP
;
A
#
# COMPACT_ATOMS: atom_id res chain seq x y z
N MET A 1 18.85 44.72 56.19
CA MET A 1 18.03 45.81 55.67
C MET A 1 18.02 45.65 54.17
N ASP A 2 16.82 45.54 53.66
CA ASP A 2 16.38 45.51 52.26
C ASP A 2 16.73 44.29 51.39
N GLN A 3 15.80 43.33 51.42
CA GLN A 3 15.58 42.35 50.39
C GLN A 3 14.70 43.01 49.27
N GLN A 4 15.27 43.09 48.07
CA GLN A 4 14.48 43.45 46.87
C GLN A 4 13.90 42.20 46.23
N ASN A 5 12.59 42.14 46.28
CA ASN A 5 11.73 41.14 45.66
C ASN A 5 11.68 41.39 44.13
N GLN A 6 12.24 40.47 43.30
CA GLN A 6 12.10 40.51 41.87
C GLN A 6 10.97 39.54 41.44
N THR A 7 9.83 40.14 41.08
CA THR A 7 8.72 39.45 40.42
C THR A 7 9.01 39.24 38.93
N HIS A 8 9.06 37.96 38.48
CA HIS A 8 9.08 37.60 37.07
C HIS A 8 7.64 37.65 36.51
N PRO A 9 7.44 38.17 35.29
CA PRO A 9 6.12 38.14 34.65
C PRO A 9 5.83 36.74 34.06
N GLU A 10 4.69 36.17 34.41
CA GLU A 10 4.13 34.98 33.81
C GLU A 10 3.74 35.24 32.35
N GLY A 11 4.26 34.46 31.43
CA GLY A 11 3.89 34.44 30.02
C GLY A 11 2.52 33.78 29.80
N PRO A 12 1.81 34.05 28.70
CA PRO A 12 0.44 33.58 28.48
C PRO A 12 0.38 32.05 28.38
N GLN A 13 -0.41 31.44 29.26
CA GLN A 13 -0.76 30.02 29.21
C GLN A 13 -1.64 29.76 27.99
N GLY A 14 -1.06 29.15 26.95
CA GLY A 14 -1.80 28.64 25.82
C GLY A 14 -2.76 27.54 26.26
N SER A 15 -4.06 27.73 26.04
CA SER A 15 -5.09 26.75 26.34
C SER A 15 -4.87 25.51 25.46
N ARG A 16 -4.38 24.43 26.04
CA ARG A 16 -4.43 23.10 25.43
C ARG A 16 -5.88 22.64 25.49
N THR A 17 -6.57 22.70 24.37
CA THR A 17 -7.83 21.99 24.19
C THR A 17 -7.56 20.50 24.36
N ALA A 18 -7.97 19.96 25.49
CA ALA A 18 -7.94 18.53 25.74
C ALA A 18 -8.87 17.83 24.75
N VAL A 19 -8.31 17.06 23.82
CA VAL A 19 -9.10 16.13 23.02
C VAL A 19 -9.66 15.11 23.98
N ALA A 20 -10.99 15.03 24.07
CA ALA A 20 -11.66 14.07 24.91
C ALA A 20 -11.22 12.63 24.56
N PRO A 21 -10.88 11.78 25.53
CA PRO A 21 -10.52 10.40 25.25
C PRO A 21 -11.73 9.69 24.65
N VAL A 22 -11.53 9.09 23.48
CA VAL A 22 -12.49 8.16 22.89
C VAL A 22 -12.68 7.03 23.90
N PRO A 23 -13.92 6.68 24.29
CA PRO A 23 -14.15 5.63 25.28
C PRO A 23 -13.74 4.26 24.72
N VAL A 24 -12.55 3.80 25.08
CA VAL A 24 -12.11 2.43 24.86
C VAL A 24 -12.44 1.64 26.12
N ALA A 25 -13.72 1.36 26.33
CA ALA A 25 -14.14 0.45 27.37
C ALA A 25 -14.83 -0.74 26.71
N ARG A 26 -14.02 -1.68 26.19
CA ARG A 26 -14.47 -3.03 25.96
C ARG A 26 -14.19 -3.81 27.25
N PRO A 27 -15.17 -4.54 27.85
CA PRO A 27 -14.85 -5.48 28.92
C PRO A 27 -13.83 -6.48 28.37
N PRO A 28 -12.92 -7.02 29.21
CA PRO A 28 -11.94 -7.99 28.75
C PRO A 28 -12.70 -9.18 28.14
N ALA A 29 -12.70 -9.26 26.81
CA ALA A 29 -13.21 -10.42 26.11
C ALA A 29 -12.24 -11.56 26.44
N LEU A 30 -12.77 -12.68 26.95
CA LEU A 30 -11.99 -13.91 27.16
C LEU A 30 -11.55 -14.51 25.82
N ASP A 31 -12.19 -14.11 24.73
CA ASP A 31 -11.88 -14.57 23.37
C ASP A 31 -10.98 -13.60 22.60
N PRO A 32 -10.02 -14.12 21.81
CA PRO A 32 -9.18 -13.30 20.95
C PRO A 32 -10.03 -12.48 19.96
N PRO A 33 -9.60 -11.25 19.61
CA PRO A 33 -10.32 -10.45 18.63
C PRO A 33 -10.32 -11.12 17.25
N VAL A 34 -11.43 -10.95 16.52
CA VAL A 34 -11.61 -11.48 15.16
C VAL A 34 -11.43 -10.36 14.15
N VAL A 35 -10.40 -10.46 13.33
CA VAL A 35 -10.18 -9.56 12.19
C VAL A 35 -10.64 -10.27 10.92
N GLY A 36 -11.63 -9.69 10.23
CA GLY A 36 -12.07 -10.15 8.92
C GLY A 36 -11.42 -9.32 7.81
N MET A 37 -10.78 -9.99 6.84
CA MET A 37 -10.26 -9.31 5.64
C MET A 37 -11.08 -9.72 4.42
N VAL A 38 -11.64 -8.71 3.75
CA VAL A 38 -12.39 -8.91 2.49
C VAL A 38 -11.41 -9.08 1.35
N GLY A 39 -11.48 -10.23 0.68
CA GLY A 39 -10.51 -10.73 -0.28
C GLY A 39 -9.54 -11.73 0.36
N ALA A 40 -9.05 -12.65 -0.46
CA ALA A 40 -8.18 -13.75 -0.04
C ALA A 40 -6.91 -13.85 -0.91
N GLY A 41 -6.35 -12.71 -1.28
CA GLY A 41 -5.12 -12.61 -2.06
C GLY A 41 -3.85 -12.79 -1.23
N GLN A 42 -2.70 -12.41 -1.82
CA GLN A 42 -1.40 -12.53 -1.13
C GLN A 42 -1.30 -11.62 0.10
N LEU A 43 -1.95 -10.45 0.11
CA LEU A 43 -1.90 -9.55 1.26
C LEU A 43 -2.61 -10.17 2.45
N ALA A 44 -3.78 -10.75 2.23
CA ALA A 44 -4.51 -11.49 3.25
C ALA A 44 -3.70 -12.71 3.75
N ARG A 45 -3.04 -13.47 2.84
CA ARG A 45 -2.17 -14.60 3.21
C ARG A 45 -1.04 -14.18 4.15
N MET A 46 -0.34 -13.09 3.83
CA MET A 46 0.76 -12.58 4.67
C MET A 46 0.25 -11.94 5.97
N THR A 47 -0.94 -11.33 5.95
CA THR A 47 -1.60 -10.83 7.17
C THR A 47 -2.01 -11.97 8.10
N ALA A 48 -2.50 -13.08 7.55
CA ALA A 48 -2.82 -14.29 8.35
C ALA A 48 -1.58 -14.81 9.09
N ALA A 49 -0.42 -14.84 8.44
CA ALA A 49 0.84 -15.23 9.08
C ALA A 49 1.20 -14.31 10.27
N ALA A 50 1.01 -13.00 10.12
CA ALA A 50 1.25 -12.04 11.20
C ALA A 50 0.21 -12.15 12.34
N ALA A 51 -1.03 -12.51 12.04
CA ALA A 51 -2.09 -12.67 13.01
C ALA A 51 -1.81 -13.81 14.02
N ILE A 52 -1.12 -14.86 13.59
CA ILE A 52 -0.73 -16.01 14.44
C ILE A 52 0.12 -15.53 15.62
N GLY A 53 1.13 -14.69 15.36
CA GLY A 53 2.02 -14.18 16.41
C GLY A 53 1.33 -13.29 17.44
N LEU A 54 0.26 -12.60 17.04
CA LEU A 54 -0.56 -11.75 17.91
C LEU A 54 -1.70 -12.49 18.61
N GLY A 55 -1.90 -13.78 18.33
CA GLY A 55 -3.04 -14.53 18.84
C GLY A 55 -4.40 -14.02 18.35
N VAL A 56 -4.43 -13.33 17.21
CA VAL A 56 -5.64 -12.77 16.59
C VAL A 56 -6.32 -13.85 15.76
N ARG A 57 -7.63 -14.00 15.91
CA ARG A 57 -8.43 -14.83 15.02
C ARG A 57 -8.60 -14.09 13.71
N PHE A 58 -8.04 -14.65 12.64
CA PHE A 58 -8.06 -14.04 11.33
C PHE A 58 -8.93 -14.86 10.38
N ARG A 59 -9.85 -14.19 9.69
CA ARG A 59 -10.71 -14.79 8.69
C ARG A 59 -10.70 -13.98 7.40
N VAL A 60 -10.97 -14.63 6.27
CA VAL A 60 -10.98 -14.00 4.94
C VAL A 60 -12.28 -14.30 4.22
N LEU A 61 -12.82 -13.32 3.49
CA LEU A 61 -13.88 -13.56 2.52
C LEU A 61 -13.22 -13.88 1.18
N ALA A 62 -13.24 -15.14 0.80
CA ALA A 62 -12.62 -15.62 -0.42
C ALA A 62 -13.61 -15.62 -1.61
N ALA A 63 -13.15 -15.37 -2.83
CA ALA A 63 -13.96 -15.56 -4.02
C ALA A 63 -14.00 -17.05 -4.43
N ALA A 64 -12.96 -17.82 -4.07
CA ALA A 64 -12.87 -19.26 -4.32
C ALA A 64 -12.11 -19.96 -3.19
N ALA A 65 -12.38 -21.23 -2.98
CA ALA A 65 -11.78 -22.02 -1.90
C ALA A 65 -10.25 -22.24 -2.08
N ASP A 66 -9.74 -22.08 -3.29
CA ASP A 66 -8.32 -22.17 -3.66
C ASP A 66 -7.62 -20.82 -3.75
N ASP A 67 -8.27 -19.72 -3.34
CA ASP A 67 -7.62 -18.42 -3.24
C ASP A 67 -6.42 -18.45 -2.30
N SER A 68 -5.44 -17.61 -2.57
CA SER A 68 -4.13 -17.57 -1.91
C SER A 68 -4.19 -17.65 -0.38
N ALA A 69 -5.01 -16.84 0.27
CA ALA A 69 -5.18 -16.87 1.72
C ALA A 69 -6.11 -17.98 2.19
N ALA A 70 -7.12 -18.38 1.39
CA ALA A 70 -8.01 -19.47 1.75
C ALA A 70 -7.29 -20.81 1.93
N GLN A 71 -6.17 -21.00 1.24
CA GLN A 71 -5.33 -22.20 1.40
C GLN A 71 -4.67 -22.34 2.79
N VAL A 72 -4.59 -21.27 3.57
CA VAL A 72 -3.84 -21.20 4.84
C VAL A 72 -4.64 -20.65 6.02
N CYS A 73 -5.78 -20.03 5.77
CA CYS A 73 -6.68 -19.55 6.81
C CYS A 73 -7.68 -20.65 7.19
N ALA A 74 -7.82 -20.91 8.49
CA ALA A 74 -8.78 -21.88 8.99
C ALA A 74 -10.25 -21.46 8.81
N ASP A 75 -10.51 -20.15 8.73
CA ASP A 75 -11.82 -19.54 8.54
C ASP A 75 -11.80 -18.71 7.26
N ALA A 76 -12.27 -19.29 6.16
CA ALA A 76 -12.24 -18.69 4.83
C ALA A 76 -13.57 -18.98 4.08
N PRO A 77 -14.69 -18.39 4.52
CA PRO A 77 -15.94 -18.54 3.78
C PRO A 77 -15.81 -17.98 2.35
N VAL A 78 -16.47 -18.67 1.41
CA VAL A 78 -16.56 -18.24 0.02
C VAL A 78 -17.79 -17.35 -0.14
N GLY A 79 -17.62 -16.18 -0.77
CA GLY A 79 -18.69 -15.23 -1.05
C GLY A 79 -18.25 -14.15 -2.04
N ASP A 80 -19.20 -13.36 -2.50
CA ASP A 80 -18.95 -12.25 -3.42
C ASP A 80 -18.82 -10.93 -2.63
N TYR A 81 -17.63 -10.32 -2.62
CA TYR A 81 -17.40 -9.02 -2.00
C TYR A 81 -18.24 -7.88 -2.59
N ARG A 82 -18.90 -8.11 -3.75
CA ARG A 82 -19.84 -7.18 -4.38
C ARG A 82 -21.25 -7.32 -3.83
N SER A 83 -21.56 -8.41 -3.16
CA SER A 83 -22.86 -8.67 -2.53
C SER A 83 -22.86 -8.05 -1.13
N ALA A 84 -23.80 -7.14 -0.86
CA ALA A 84 -23.99 -6.58 0.47
C ALA A 84 -24.36 -7.66 1.50
N ASP A 85 -25.19 -8.64 1.10
CA ASP A 85 -25.64 -9.73 1.96
C ASP A 85 -24.47 -10.64 2.39
N ASP A 86 -23.57 -11.00 1.45
CA ASP A 86 -22.39 -11.81 1.73
C ASP A 86 -21.43 -11.07 2.68
N LEU A 87 -21.25 -9.75 2.43
CA LEU A 87 -20.41 -8.94 3.31
C LEU A 87 -20.99 -8.80 4.71
N LEU A 88 -22.28 -8.58 4.87
CA LEU A 88 -22.95 -8.52 6.16
C LEU A 88 -22.86 -9.86 6.91
N ALA A 89 -23.10 -10.97 6.23
CA ALA A 89 -22.94 -12.29 6.80
C ALA A 89 -21.50 -12.58 7.25
N PHE A 90 -20.51 -12.15 6.46
CA PHE A 90 -19.10 -12.25 6.80
C PHE A 90 -18.75 -11.38 8.01
N ALA A 91 -19.18 -10.11 8.00
CA ALA A 91 -18.87 -9.13 9.04
C ALA A 91 -19.49 -9.46 10.39
N ALA A 92 -20.62 -10.17 10.43
CA ALA A 92 -21.31 -10.56 11.67
C ALA A 92 -20.41 -11.37 12.62
N GLY A 93 -19.39 -12.06 12.09
CA GLY A 93 -18.40 -12.80 12.89
C GLY A 93 -17.10 -12.04 13.17
N CYS A 94 -17.02 -10.73 12.85
CA CYS A 94 -15.80 -9.94 12.95
C CYS A 94 -15.94 -8.84 14.01
N ASP A 95 -14.86 -8.58 14.75
CA ASP A 95 -14.73 -7.37 15.57
C ASP A 95 -14.32 -6.16 14.74
N VAL A 96 -13.58 -6.40 13.66
CA VAL A 96 -13.19 -5.38 12.68
C VAL A 96 -13.10 -6.00 11.29
N VAL A 97 -13.53 -5.27 10.28
CA VAL A 97 -13.41 -5.63 8.87
C VAL A 97 -12.36 -4.76 8.21
N THR A 98 -11.47 -5.37 7.42
CA THR A 98 -10.47 -4.70 6.59
C THR A 98 -10.41 -5.31 5.19
N PHE A 99 -9.49 -4.87 4.31
CA PHE A 99 -9.51 -5.20 2.90
C PHE A 99 -8.16 -5.66 2.38
N ASP A 100 -8.18 -6.67 1.51
CA ASP A 100 -7.03 -7.15 0.71
C ASP A 100 -6.89 -6.37 -0.61
N HIS A 101 -7.99 -5.73 -1.05
CA HIS A 101 -8.07 -4.94 -2.28
C HIS A 101 -9.09 -3.81 -2.15
N GLU A 102 -9.08 -2.86 -3.09
CA GLU A 102 -9.94 -1.68 -3.09
C GLU A 102 -11.25 -1.85 -3.89
N HIS A 103 -11.62 -3.04 -4.36
CA HIS A 103 -12.70 -3.23 -5.34
C HIS A 103 -14.11 -3.42 -4.74
N VAL A 104 -14.27 -3.26 -3.44
CA VAL A 104 -15.59 -3.40 -2.79
C VAL A 104 -16.49 -2.23 -3.20
N PRO A 105 -17.68 -2.48 -3.78
CA PRO A 105 -18.55 -1.40 -4.25
C PRO A 105 -19.07 -0.52 -3.11
N GLU A 106 -19.35 0.74 -3.41
CA GLU A 106 -19.82 1.72 -2.43
C GLU A 106 -21.09 1.26 -1.68
N HIS A 107 -22.07 0.71 -2.38
CA HIS A 107 -23.32 0.24 -1.77
C HIS A 107 -23.08 -0.87 -0.74
N ALA A 108 -22.12 -1.74 -0.97
CA ALA A 108 -21.76 -2.83 -0.07
C ALA A 108 -20.97 -2.31 1.15
N LEU A 109 -20.06 -1.34 0.96
CA LEU A 109 -19.39 -0.63 2.06
C LEU A 109 -20.39 0.14 2.92
N GLN A 110 -21.38 0.78 2.30
CA GLN A 110 -22.43 1.52 3.01
C GLN A 110 -23.33 0.60 3.81
N ALA A 111 -23.60 -0.62 3.33
CA ALA A 111 -24.35 -1.62 4.09
C ALA A 111 -23.64 -2.01 5.39
N LEU A 112 -22.31 -2.23 5.35
CA LEU A 112 -21.50 -2.51 6.55
C LEU A 112 -21.56 -1.36 7.56
N ASP A 113 -21.41 -0.11 7.09
CA ASP A 113 -21.43 1.09 7.93
C ASP A 113 -22.81 1.28 8.57
N THR A 114 -23.88 1.13 7.78
CA THR A 114 -25.28 1.25 8.25
C THR A 114 -25.62 0.17 9.29
N ALA A 115 -25.06 -1.04 9.14
CA ALA A 115 -25.22 -2.12 10.11
C ALA A 115 -24.36 -1.93 11.38
N GLY A 116 -23.53 -0.90 11.44
CA GLY A 116 -22.71 -0.57 12.60
C GLY A 116 -21.44 -1.43 12.76
N HIS A 117 -21.00 -2.09 11.70
CA HIS A 117 -19.73 -2.83 11.72
C HIS A 117 -18.54 -1.87 11.76
N VAL A 118 -17.50 -2.23 12.50
CA VAL A 118 -16.23 -1.51 12.49
C VAL A 118 -15.45 -1.86 11.22
N VAL A 119 -15.26 -0.88 10.35
CA VAL A 119 -14.61 -1.05 9.04
C VAL A 119 -13.41 -0.13 8.93
N TRP A 120 -12.22 -0.70 8.66
CA TRP A 120 -10.99 0.05 8.49
C TRP A 120 -10.21 -0.37 7.22
N PRO A 121 -9.81 0.59 6.33
CA PRO A 121 -10.08 2.03 6.41
C PRO A 121 -11.57 2.33 6.28
N PRO A 122 -12.02 3.52 6.73
CA PRO A 122 -13.43 3.92 6.58
C PRO A 122 -13.84 3.95 5.10
N PRO A 123 -15.10 3.65 4.75
CA PRO A 123 -15.57 3.64 3.37
C PRO A 123 -15.24 4.92 2.59
N ALA A 124 -15.35 6.09 3.23
CA ALA A 124 -15.05 7.38 2.62
C ALA A 124 -13.56 7.51 2.21
N ALA A 125 -12.64 6.92 2.98
CA ALA A 125 -11.22 6.89 2.62
C ALA A 125 -10.96 5.90 1.49
N LEU A 126 -11.53 4.69 1.57
CA LEU A 126 -11.34 3.64 0.57
C LEU A 126 -11.80 4.08 -0.83
N ARG A 127 -12.87 4.88 -0.93
CA ARG A 127 -13.34 5.45 -2.20
C ARG A 127 -12.27 6.25 -2.95
N LEU A 128 -11.36 6.91 -2.24
CA LEU A 128 -10.30 7.70 -2.87
C LEU A 128 -9.29 6.82 -3.63
N THR A 129 -9.14 5.55 -3.25
CA THR A 129 -8.29 4.60 -3.97
C THR A 129 -9.00 3.89 -5.13
N GLN A 130 -10.33 3.97 -5.16
CA GLN A 130 -11.16 3.40 -6.23
C GLN A 130 -11.33 4.33 -7.42
N ASP A 131 -11.23 5.65 -7.21
CA ASP A 131 -11.49 6.70 -8.19
C ASP A 131 -10.33 7.71 -8.22
N LYS A 132 -9.52 7.63 -9.28
CA LYS A 132 -8.34 8.49 -9.47
C LYS A 132 -8.70 9.97 -9.60
N LEU A 133 -9.86 10.31 -10.17
CA LEU A 133 -10.32 11.71 -10.24
C LEU A 133 -10.72 12.24 -8.88
N ALA A 134 -11.45 11.45 -8.09
CA ALA A 134 -11.79 11.81 -6.72
C ALA A 134 -10.52 11.98 -5.86
N MET A 135 -9.55 11.07 -6.01
CA MET A 135 -8.26 11.17 -5.34
C MET A 135 -7.52 12.47 -5.73
N ARG A 136 -7.36 12.75 -7.02
CA ARG A 136 -6.68 13.97 -7.51
C ARG A 136 -7.34 15.25 -6.99
N ARG A 137 -8.68 15.30 -7.04
CA ARG A 137 -9.45 16.44 -6.49
C ARG A 137 -9.20 16.62 -5.01
N ARG A 138 -9.31 15.52 -4.24
CA ARG A 138 -9.13 15.58 -2.79
C ARG A 138 -7.73 15.99 -2.39
N LEU A 139 -6.70 15.48 -3.05
CA LEU A 139 -5.31 15.87 -2.81
C LEU A 139 -5.08 17.35 -3.17
N GLY A 140 -5.66 17.83 -4.27
CA GLY A 140 -5.61 19.25 -4.64
C GLY A 140 -6.28 20.16 -3.61
N GLU A 141 -7.46 19.79 -3.06
CA GLU A 141 -8.13 20.52 -1.97
C GLU A 141 -7.27 20.60 -0.70
N LEU A 142 -6.47 19.57 -0.44
CA LEU A 142 -5.52 19.53 0.68
C LEU A 142 -4.19 20.27 0.37
N GLY A 143 -4.05 20.84 -0.82
CA GLY A 143 -2.81 21.49 -1.25
C GLY A 143 -1.62 20.52 -1.34
N VAL A 144 -1.88 19.27 -1.71
CA VAL A 144 -0.85 18.23 -1.91
C VAL A 144 -0.38 18.29 -3.35
N PRO A 145 0.94 18.35 -3.60
CA PRO A 145 1.47 18.30 -4.96
C PRO A 145 1.14 16.96 -5.64
N VAL A 146 0.50 17.04 -6.80
CA VAL A 146 0.13 15.92 -7.66
C VAL A 146 0.40 16.30 -9.11
N PRO A 147 0.59 15.35 -10.02
CA PRO A 147 0.60 15.65 -11.45
C PRO A 147 -0.69 16.38 -11.85
N TRP A 148 -0.55 17.41 -12.70
CA TRP A 148 -1.74 18.11 -13.19
C TRP A 148 -2.61 17.16 -14.00
N ALA A 149 -3.91 17.14 -13.70
CA ALA A 149 -4.83 16.16 -14.26
C ALA A 149 -6.19 16.77 -14.58
N VAL A 150 -6.84 16.28 -15.65
CA VAL A 150 -8.21 16.63 -16.00
C VAL A 150 -9.02 15.38 -16.37
N PRO A 151 -10.34 15.37 -16.14
CA PRO A 151 -11.20 14.33 -16.68
C PRO A 151 -11.24 14.44 -18.20
N VAL A 152 -11.29 13.28 -18.89
CA VAL A 152 -11.40 13.21 -20.35
C VAL A 152 -12.83 12.85 -20.71
N ALA A 153 -13.56 13.80 -21.32
CA ALA A 153 -14.88 13.58 -21.90
C ALA A 153 -14.80 13.52 -23.44
N SER A 154 -13.79 14.16 -24.03
CA SER A 154 -13.57 14.25 -25.46
C SER A 154 -12.09 14.29 -25.82
N GLN A 155 -11.77 14.11 -27.10
CA GLN A 155 -10.41 14.29 -27.58
C GLN A 155 -9.89 15.72 -27.35
N ALA A 156 -10.76 16.74 -27.43
CA ALA A 156 -10.39 18.12 -27.20
C ALA A 156 -9.85 18.37 -25.77
N ASP A 157 -10.31 17.60 -24.76
CA ASP A 157 -9.77 17.70 -23.40
C ASP A 157 -8.31 17.26 -23.34
N VAL A 158 -7.95 16.22 -24.12
CA VAL A 158 -6.57 15.72 -24.17
C VAL A 158 -5.68 16.63 -25.00
N GLU A 159 -6.21 17.23 -26.07
CA GLU A 159 -5.51 18.25 -26.88
C GLU A 159 -5.15 19.45 -26.01
N ALA A 160 -6.08 19.91 -25.18
CA ALA A 160 -5.82 21.03 -24.26
C ALA A 160 -4.72 20.72 -23.21
N ILE A 161 -4.57 19.44 -22.81
CA ILE A 161 -3.43 19.02 -21.97
C ILE A 161 -2.14 19.05 -22.78
N ALA A 162 -2.12 18.43 -23.96
CA ALA A 162 -0.93 18.35 -24.80
C ALA A 162 -0.39 19.75 -25.15
N ASP A 163 -1.30 20.71 -25.42
CA ASP A 163 -0.96 22.11 -25.70
C ASP A 163 -0.34 22.83 -24.48
N ARG A 164 -0.68 22.38 -23.27
CA ARG A 164 -0.19 23.00 -22.02
C ARG A 164 1.10 22.38 -21.48
N THR A 165 1.27 21.07 -21.61
CA THR A 165 2.33 20.31 -20.93
C THR A 165 3.33 19.70 -21.88
N ASP A 166 3.14 19.84 -23.18
CA ASP A 166 3.87 19.12 -24.23
C ASP A 166 3.61 17.59 -24.20
N TRP A 167 4.18 16.89 -25.16
CA TRP A 167 4.14 15.44 -25.25
C TRP A 167 5.27 14.80 -24.46
N PRO A 168 5.07 13.57 -23.93
CA PRO A 168 3.86 12.76 -23.98
C PRO A 168 2.81 13.16 -22.94
N VAL A 169 1.56 12.71 -23.14
CA VAL A 169 0.46 12.81 -22.17
C VAL A 169 0.18 11.43 -21.60
N VAL A 170 -0.17 11.35 -20.31
CA VAL A 170 -0.51 10.07 -19.65
C VAL A 170 -2.03 9.97 -19.53
N LEU A 171 -2.62 8.96 -20.15
CA LEU A 171 -4.02 8.59 -19.94
C LEU A 171 -4.11 7.49 -18.90
N LYS A 172 -5.03 7.65 -17.95
CA LYS A 172 -5.30 6.63 -16.92
C LYS A 172 -6.79 6.31 -16.86
N ALA A 173 -7.14 5.03 -16.75
CA ALA A 173 -8.49 4.65 -16.39
C ALA A 173 -8.82 5.20 -15.00
N VAL A 174 -9.99 5.84 -14.86
CA VAL A 174 -10.44 6.45 -13.60
C VAL A 174 -10.54 5.40 -12.50
N SER A 175 -10.97 4.18 -12.84
CA SER A 175 -11.12 3.07 -11.91
C SER A 175 -10.61 1.75 -12.48
N GLY A 176 -10.30 0.78 -11.61
CA GLY A 176 -9.98 -0.59 -11.98
C GLY A 176 -8.56 -0.86 -12.52
N GLY A 177 -7.69 0.14 -12.61
CA GLY A 177 -6.29 -0.03 -13.02
C GLY A 177 -5.41 -0.56 -11.87
N TYR A 178 -4.47 -1.46 -12.18
CA TYR A 178 -3.44 -1.96 -11.26
C TYR A 178 -2.25 -2.51 -12.04
N ASP A 179 -1.06 -2.51 -11.45
CA ASP A 179 0.18 -3.05 -12.06
C ASP A 179 0.37 -2.57 -13.53
N GLY A 180 0.29 -1.25 -13.75
CA GLY A 180 0.43 -0.64 -15.09
C GLY A 180 -0.77 -0.80 -16.02
N ARG A 181 -1.75 -1.64 -15.69
CA ARG A 181 -2.98 -1.77 -16.46
C ARG A 181 -3.86 -0.54 -16.33
N GLY A 182 -4.38 -0.07 -17.45
CA GLY A 182 -5.17 1.16 -17.47
C GLY A 182 -4.33 2.44 -17.34
N VAL A 183 -3.05 2.38 -17.68
CA VAL A 183 -2.15 3.53 -17.81
C VAL A 183 -1.50 3.48 -19.19
N TRP A 184 -1.61 4.58 -19.96
CA TRP A 184 -1.07 4.70 -21.31
C TRP A 184 -0.29 5.99 -21.45
N VAL A 185 0.95 5.89 -21.92
CA VAL A 185 1.78 7.04 -22.26
C VAL A 185 1.63 7.32 -23.74
N CYS A 186 0.80 8.30 -24.07
CA CYS A 186 0.46 8.66 -25.46
C CYS A 186 1.40 9.74 -25.98
N ARG A 187 1.95 9.52 -27.18
CA ARG A 187 2.90 10.42 -27.86
C ARG A 187 2.30 11.06 -29.11
N SER A 188 1.04 10.73 -29.43
CA SER A 188 0.33 11.23 -30.59
C SER A 188 -1.17 11.22 -30.40
N TYR A 189 -1.89 12.02 -31.17
CA TYR A 189 -3.35 12.01 -31.22
C TYR A 189 -3.93 10.65 -31.67
N THR A 190 -3.19 9.91 -32.49
CA THR A 190 -3.60 8.55 -32.91
C THR A 190 -3.64 7.60 -31.71
N GLU A 191 -2.58 7.60 -30.89
CA GLU A 191 -2.55 6.76 -29.68
C GLU A 191 -3.63 7.14 -28.68
N ILE A 192 -3.96 8.44 -28.55
CA ILE A 192 -5.10 8.90 -27.73
C ILE A 192 -6.42 8.32 -28.26
N ALA A 193 -6.65 8.40 -29.58
CA ALA A 193 -7.90 7.89 -30.17
C ALA A 193 -8.05 6.37 -29.96
N GLU A 194 -6.95 5.62 -30.04
CA GLU A 194 -6.92 4.19 -29.74
C GLU A 194 -7.31 3.90 -28.29
N VAL A 195 -6.76 4.65 -27.33
CA VAL A 195 -7.09 4.49 -25.91
C VAL A 195 -8.54 4.87 -25.63
N MET A 196 -9.02 5.98 -26.21
CA MET A 196 -10.42 6.40 -26.06
C MET A 196 -11.41 5.37 -26.64
N ALA A 197 -11.01 4.60 -27.65
CA ALA A 197 -11.84 3.55 -28.24
C ALA A 197 -12.15 2.38 -27.27
N TYR A 198 -11.41 2.26 -26.14
CA TYR A 198 -11.78 1.29 -25.09
C TYR A 198 -13.08 1.65 -24.37
N GLY A 199 -13.58 2.89 -24.49
CA GLY A 199 -14.86 3.31 -23.93
C GLY A 199 -14.94 3.33 -22.40
N VAL A 200 -13.80 3.39 -21.71
CA VAL A 200 -13.72 3.49 -20.24
C VAL A 200 -13.55 4.96 -19.82
N PRO A 201 -14.08 5.36 -18.65
CA PRO A 201 -13.80 6.69 -18.11
C PRO A 201 -12.30 6.90 -17.92
N LEU A 202 -11.77 8.03 -18.42
CA LEU A 202 -10.36 8.36 -18.42
C LEU A 202 -10.10 9.68 -17.70
N LEU A 203 -8.91 9.79 -17.13
CA LEU A 203 -8.27 11.05 -16.80
C LEU A 203 -6.99 11.18 -17.64
N ALA A 204 -6.65 12.40 -18.03
CA ALA A 204 -5.37 12.73 -18.61
C ALA A 204 -4.52 13.49 -17.60
N GLU A 205 -3.25 13.10 -17.52
CA GLU A 205 -2.24 13.71 -16.64
C GLU A 205 -1.04 14.18 -17.46
N GLU A 206 -0.36 15.22 -16.96
CA GLU A 206 0.96 15.56 -17.45
C GLU A 206 1.94 14.40 -17.28
N PHE A 207 2.85 14.25 -18.23
CA PHE A 207 3.97 13.34 -18.06
C PHE A 207 5.00 13.97 -17.12
N VAL A 208 5.24 13.32 -15.99
CA VAL A 208 6.20 13.78 -14.99
C VAL A 208 7.58 13.22 -15.32
N PRO A 209 8.57 14.07 -15.66
CA PRO A 209 9.96 13.65 -15.79
C PRO A 209 10.57 13.48 -14.39
N PHE A 210 10.33 12.34 -13.76
CA PHE A 210 10.83 12.04 -12.42
C PHE A 210 12.25 11.46 -12.46
N GLU A 211 13.01 11.68 -11.39
CA GLU A 211 14.34 11.09 -11.19
C GLU A 211 14.23 9.64 -10.74
N ARG A 212 13.28 9.36 -9.82
CA ARG A 212 12.95 8.02 -9.34
C ARG A 212 11.55 7.96 -8.73
N GLU A 213 11.07 6.74 -8.59
CA GLU A 213 9.84 6.45 -7.85
C GLU A 213 10.17 6.06 -6.42
N LEU A 214 9.45 6.66 -5.48
CA LEU A 214 9.57 6.42 -4.06
C LEU A 214 8.24 5.90 -3.50
N ALA A 215 8.30 5.23 -2.35
CA ALA A 215 7.10 4.93 -1.57
C ALA A 215 7.38 5.13 -0.08
N VAL A 216 6.38 5.61 0.64
CA VAL A 216 6.38 5.66 2.10
C VAL A 216 5.14 4.97 2.64
N LEU A 217 5.34 4.08 3.63
CA LEU A 217 4.24 3.40 4.31
C LEU A 217 4.00 4.04 5.66
N ILE A 218 2.73 4.32 5.93
CA ILE A 218 2.25 4.90 7.18
C ILE A 218 1.24 3.95 7.80
N ALA A 219 1.42 3.63 9.06
CA ALA A 219 0.38 3.01 9.87
C ALA A 219 -0.28 4.07 10.75
N ARG A 220 -1.61 4.03 10.89
CA ARG A 220 -2.33 4.90 11.81
C ARG A 220 -3.45 4.13 12.51
N SER A 221 -3.56 4.32 13.84
CA SER A 221 -4.61 3.72 14.66
C SER A 221 -5.79 4.68 14.88
N PRO A 222 -6.97 4.19 15.32
CA PRO A 222 -8.12 5.03 15.68
C PRO A 222 -7.80 6.05 16.78
N SER A 223 -6.87 5.74 17.70
CA SER A 223 -6.40 6.67 18.73
C SER A 223 -5.51 7.80 18.20
N GLY A 224 -5.23 7.82 16.89
CA GLY A 224 -4.45 8.86 16.23
C GLY A 224 -2.93 8.65 16.24
N HIS A 225 -2.44 7.55 16.83
CA HIS A 225 -1.03 7.22 16.76
C HIS A 225 -0.63 6.87 15.32
N GLY A 226 0.48 7.44 14.85
CA GLY A 226 1.05 7.20 13.53
C GLY A 226 2.46 6.67 13.63
N ALA A 227 2.82 5.75 12.72
CA ALA A 227 4.18 5.25 12.54
C ALA A 227 4.51 5.23 11.04
N ALA A 228 5.68 5.74 10.67
CA ALA A 228 6.16 5.77 9.29
C ALA A 228 7.35 4.83 9.13
N TYR A 229 7.33 4.03 8.08
CA TYR A 229 8.51 3.25 7.67
C TYR A 229 9.51 4.15 6.94
N PRO A 230 10.79 3.76 6.86
CA PRO A 230 11.75 4.41 5.99
C PRO A 230 11.22 4.53 4.57
N VAL A 231 11.54 5.64 3.90
CA VAL A 231 11.21 5.82 2.48
C VAL A 231 12.00 4.82 1.66
N VAL A 232 11.33 4.17 0.72
CA VAL A 232 11.91 3.17 -0.16
C VAL A 232 11.91 3.66 -1.60
N GLN A 233 12.88 3.20 -2.39
CA GLN A 233 12.82 3.33 -3.83
C GLN A 233 12.13 2.12 -4.42
N THR A 234 11.16 2.35 -5.33
CA THR A 234 10.54 1.32 -6.14
C THR A 234 11.10 1.38 -7.57
N ILE A 235 11.34 0.22 -8.16
CA ILE A 235 11.84 0.11 -9.53
C ILE A 235 10.76 -0.59 -10.35
N GLN A 236 10.14 0.18 -11.20
CA GLN A 236 9.09 -0.29 -12.10
C GLN A 236 9.70 -0.64 -13.47
N ARG A 237 9.14 -1.67 -14.12
CA ARG A 237 9.38 -1.97 -15.54
C ARG A 237 8.03 -2.32 -16.15
N ASP A 238 7.69 -1.68 -17.24
CA ASP A 238 6.40 -1.82 -17.91
C ASP A 238 5.18 -1.64 -16.96
N GLY A 239 5.32 -0.69 -15.99
CA GLY A 239 4.30 -0.39 -15.00
C GLY A 239 4.16 -1.43 -13.87
N ILE A 240 5.02 -2.46 -13.83
CA ILE A 240 5.02 -3.48 -12.77
C ILE A 240 6.21 -3.25 -11.85
N CYS A 241 5.96 -3.19 -10.54
CA CYS A 241 7.04 -3.12 -9.55
C CYS A 241 7.86 -4.41 -9.57
N HIS A 242 9.14 -4.29 -9.91
CA HIS A 242 10.11 -5.39 -9.91
C HIS A 242 10.89 -5.46 -8.61
N GLU A 243 11.31 -4.32 -8.07
CA GLU A 243 12.24 -4.24 -6.96
C GLU A 243 11.82 -3.15 -5.97
N VAL A 244 12.16 -3.33 -4.70
CA VAL A 244 12.04 -2.33 -3.65
C VAL A 244 13.34 -2.28 -2.86
N LEU A 245 13.91 -1.10 -2.71
CA LEU A 245 15.16 -0.86 -1.99
C LEU A 245 14.89 -0.04 -0.73
N ALA A 246 15.24 -0.54 0.42
CA ALA A 246 14.99 0.06 1.73
C ALA A 246 16.31 0.20 2.54
N PRO A 247 16.66 1.41 3.00
CA PRO A 247 16.07 2.69 2.63
C PRO A 247 16.35 3.02 1.16
N ALA A 248 15.65 4.01 0.60
CA ALA A 248 15.93 4.50 -0.76
C ALA A 248 17.40 4.94 -0.85
N PRO A 249 18.21 4.35 -1.78
CA PRO A 249 19.62 4.69 -1.89
C PRO A 249 19.82 6.18 -2.27
N ASP A 250 20.84 6.81 -1.69
CA ASP A 250 21.24 8.19 -1.99
C ASP A 250 20.10 9.22 -1.91
N LEU A 251 19.06 8.92 -1.14
CA LEU A 251 17.97 9.85 -0.90
C LEU A 251 18.42 10.90 0.12
N ALA A 252 18.29 12.18 -0.22
CA ALA A 252 18.64 13.25 0.69
C ALA A 252 17.70 13.23 1.93
N ASP A 253 18.27 13.45 3.12
CA ASP A 253 17.53 13.38 4.40
C ASP A 253 16.28 14.26 4.41
N HIS A 254 16.37 15.49 3.87
CA HIS A 254 15.24 16.40 3.82
C HIS A 254 14.09 15.89 2.92
N VAL A 255 14.40 15.18 1.83
CA VAL A 255 13.39 14.58 0.95
C VAL A 255 12.70 13.41 1.66
N ALA A 256 13.48 12.59 2.38
CA ALA A 256 12.93 11.51 3.18
C ALA A 256 12.00 12.04 4.29
N GLU A 257 12.42 13.10 4.99
CA GLU A 257 11.60 13.77 6.01
C GLU A 257 10.31 14.38 5.43
N ASP A 258 10.38 15.00 4.26
CA ASP A 258 9.23 15.57 3.57
C ASP A 258 8.24 14.48 3.17
N ALA A 259 8.70 13.36 2.63
CA ALA A 259 7.86 12.21 2.28
C ALA A 259 7.15 11.63 3.50
N ILE A 260 7.87 11.44 4.62
CA ILE A 260 7.30 10.95 5.87
C ILE A 260 6.26 11.93 6.43
N ARG A 261 6.58 13.22 6.47
CA ARG A 261 5.68 14.28 6.95
C ARG A 261 4.41 14.34 6.11
N LEU A 262 4.56 14.27 4.79
CA LEU A 262 3.44 14.22 3.85
C LEU A 262 2.57 12.99 4.09
N GLY A 263 3.16 11.80 4.20
CA GLY A 263 2.44 10.55 4.45
C GLY A 263 1.65 10.58 5.76
N LEU A 264 2.26 11.02 6.87
CA LEU A 264 1.58 11.17 8.17
C LEU A 264 0.44 12.17 8.11
N ARG A 265 0.63 13.29 7.40
CA ARG A 265 -0.42 14.29 7.16
C ARG A 265 -1.58 13.68 6.37
N LEU A 266 -1.31 12.98 5.28
CA LEU A 266 -2.32 12.33 4.45
C LEU A 266 -3.09 11.26 5.23
N ALA A 267 -2.42 10.41 6.01
CA ALA A 267 -3.10 9.42 6.85
C ALA A 267 -4.08 10.05 7.83
N ARG A 268 -3.74 11.23 8.39
CA ARG A 268 -4.61 12.00 9.28
C ARG A 268 -5.75 12.68 8.53
N ASP A 269 -5.46 13.44 7.47
CA ASP A 269 -6.41 14.33 6.79
C ASP A 269 -7.43 13.54 5.94
N LEU A 270 -7.07 12.32 5.52
CA LEU A 270 -7.95 11.36 4.86
C LEU A 270 -8.59 10.35 5.84
N ASN A 271 -8.30 10.48 7.14
CA ASN A 271 -8.76 9.59 8.21
C ASN A 271 -8.50 8.10 7.92
N VAL A 272 -7.34 7.77 7.37
CA VAL A 272 -6.96 6.38 7.12
C VAL A 272 -6.63 5.70 8.45
N ILE A 273 -7.23 4.54 8.68
CA ILE A 273 -6.90 3.63 9.79
C ILE A 273 -6.39 2.31 9.18
N GLY A 274 -5.31 1.78 9.72
CA GLY A 274 -4.58 0.67 9.12
C GLY A 274 -3.31 1.16 8.43
N LEU A 275 -2.98 0.62 7.27
CA LEU A 275 -1.85 1.01 6.43
C LEU A 275 -2.29 1.97 5.32
N LEU A 276 -1.46 2.97 5.08
CA LEU A 276 -1.47 3.82 3.90
C LEU A 276 -0.11 3.71 3.22
N ALA A 277 -0.08 3.31 1.97
CA ALA A 277 1.07 3.48 1.10
C ALA A 277 0.86 4.74 0.25
N VAL A 278 1.88 5.59 0.21
CA VAL A 278 1.92 6.78 -0.65
C VAL A 278 3.02 6.56 -1.67
N GLU A 279 2.67 6.42 -2.93
CA GLU A 279 3.61 6.37 -4.04
C GLU A 279 3.93 7.78 -4.52
N LEU A 280 5.20 8.06 -4.71
CA LEU A 280 5.73 9.39 -4.96
C LEU A 280 6.65 9.40 -6.18
N PHE A 281 6.59 10.47 -6.94
CA PHE A 281 7.64 10.84 -7.88
C PHE A 281 8.57 11.84 -7.23
N GLU A 282 9.88 11.56 -7.22
CA GLU A 282 10.90 12.54 -6.90
C GLU A 282 11.28 13.29 -8.19
N THR A 283 11.16 14.60 -8.15
CA THR A 283 11.48 15.50 -9.27
C THR A 283 12.42 16.61 -8.79
N PRO A 284 13.11 17.33 -9.70
CA PRO A 284 13.86 18.52 -9.32
C PRO A 284 13.03 19.59 -8.60
N GLY A 285 11.70 19.59 -8.80
CA GLY A 285 10.76 20.50 -8.15
C GLY A 285 10.23 20.01 -6.79
N GLY A 286 10.63 18.82 -6.33
CA GLY A 286 10.17 18.19 -5.10
C GLY A 286 9.31 16.94 -5.34
N LEU A 287 8.56 16.53 -4.33
CA LEU A 287 7.76 15.32 -4.36
C LEU A 287 6.36 15.56 -4.94
N LEU A 288 5.92 14.67 -5.82
CA LEU A 288 4.53 14.61 -6.30
C LEU A 288 3.91 13.27 -5.90
N VAL A 289 2.67 13.30 -5.39
CA VAL A 289 1.92 12.06 -5.09
C VAL A 289 1.40 11.46 -6.38
N ASN A 290 1.83 10.24 -6.67
CA ASN A 290 1.33 9.47 -7.81
C ASN A 290 0.05 8.70 -7.46
N GLU A 291 0.10 7.85 -6.44
CA GLU A 291 -1.02 6.99 -6.06
C GLU A 291 -1.07 6.74 -4.54
N LEU A 292 -2.25 6.38 -4.06
CA LEU A 292 -2.50 5.97 -2.67
C LEU A 292 -3.05 4.56 -2.65
N ALA A 293 -2.61 3.74 -1.68
CA ALA A 293 -3.22 2.46 -1.36
C ALA A 293 -3.48 2.38 0.14
N MET A 294 -4.72 2.07 0.53
CA MET A 294 -5.14 2.07 1.94
C MET A 294 -5.24 0.66 2.51
N ARG A 295 -4.21 -0.12 2.31
CA ARG A 295 -4.04 -1.51 2.72
C ARG A 295 -2.54 -1.86 2.76
N PRO A 296 -2.14 -3.04 3.27
CA PRO A 296 -0.79 -3.53 3.03
C PRO A 296 -0.44 -3.47 1.53
N HIS A 297 0.78 -3.06 1.21
CA HIS A 297 1.17 -2.75 -0.16
C HIS A 297 2.44 -3.50 -0.59
N ASN A 298 2.59 -3.72 -1.91
CA ASN A 298 3.76 -4.41 -2.46
C ASN A 298 5.08 -3.73 -2.10
N SER A 299 5.12 -2.39 -2.09
CA SER A 299 6.31 -1.64 -1.67
C SER A 299 6.70 -1.84 -0.20
N GLY A 300 5.86 -2.53 0.59
CA GLY A 300 6.12 -2.85 1.99
C GLY A 300 6.40 -4.33 2.27
N HIS A 301 6.47 -5.20 1.27
CA HIS A 301 6.69 -6.63 1.51
C HIS A 301 8.05 -6.92 2.14
N TRP A 302 9.07 -6.11 1.83
CA TRP A 302 10.39 -6.18 2.45
C TRP A 302 10.36 -6.10 3.98
N THR A 303 9.31 -5.52 4.55
CA THR A 303 9.18 -5.33 6.01
C THR A 303 8.98 -6.62 6.79
N ILE A 304 8.64 -7.75 6.13
CA ILE A 304 8.46 -9.04 6.80
C ILE A 304 9.75 -9.42 7.52
N GLU A 305 10.87 -9.32 6.85
CA GLU A 305 12.18 -9.65 7.38
C GLU A 305 13.04 -8.41 7.65
N GLY A 306 12.83 -7.36 6.87
CA GLY A 306 13.65 -6.15 6.85
C GLY A 306 13.26 -5.08 7.86
N ALA A 307 12.11 -5.19 8.53
CA ALA A 307 11.71 -4.28 9.61
C ALA A 307 11.44 -5.05 10.91
N ARG A 308 11.56 -4.35 12.06
CA ARG A 308 11.26 -4.97 13.37
C ARG A 308 9.78 -5.34 13.50
N THR A 309 8.89 -4.59 12.88
CA THR A 309 7.45 -4.89 12.78
C THR A 309 7.09 -4.86 11.31
N SER A 310 6.58 -5.98 10.79
CA SER A 310 6.14 -6.03 9.40
C SER A 310 4.92 -5.14 9.16
N GLN A 311 4.72 -4.69 7.92
CA GLN A 311 3.50 -3.95 7.55
C GLN A 311 2.22 -4.72 7.89
N PHE A 312 2.26 -6.05 7.83
CA PHE A 312 1.10 -6.91 8.10
C PHE A 312 0.74 -6.95 9.58
N GLU A 313 1.73 -7.10 10.44
CA GLU A 313 1.57 -6.98 11.89
C GLU A 313 1.14 -5.56 12.28
N GLN A 314 1.77 -4.55 11.67
CA GLN A 314 1.46 -3.15 11.91
C GLN A 314 0.02 -2.80 11.51
N HIS A 315 -0.46 -3.37 10.40
CA HIS A 315 -1.85 -3.23 9.96
C HIS A 315 -2.82 -3.80 11.00
N LEU A 316 -2.58 -5.02 11.49
CA LEU A 316 -3.38 -5.65 12.54
C LEU A 316 -3.38 -4.83 13.83
N ARG A 317 -2.21 -4.35 14.26
CA ARG A 317 -2.12 -3.48 15.45
C ARG A 317 -2.91 -2.20 15.25
N ALA A 318 -2.84 -1.59 14.06
CA ALA A 318 -3.54 -0.36 13.75
C ALA A 318 -5.06 -0.55 13.77
N VAL A 319 -5.60 -1.56 13.06
CA VAL A 319 -7.06 -1.77 12.98
C VAL A 319 -7.67 -2.24 14.29
N LEU A 320 -6.89 -2.89 15.16
CA LEU A 320 -7.28 -3.31 16.50
C LEU A 320 -7.03 -2.24 17.58
N ASN A 321 -6.54 -1.07 17.18
CA ASN A 321 -6.15 0.01 18.10
C ASN A 321 -5.13 -0.42 19.18
N LEU A 322 -4.24 -1.33 18.83
CA LEU A 322 -3.10 -1.71 19.65
C LEU A 322 -1.96 -0.70 19.50
N PRO A 323 -1.01 -0.62 20.45
CA PRO A 323 0.21 0.16 20.27
C PRO A 323 0.93 -0.26 18.99
N LEU A 324 1.30 0.74 18.17
CA LEU A 324 2.04 0.49 16.94
C LEU A 324 3.46 0.00 17.25
N GLY A 325 3.97 -0.90 16.42
CA GLY A 325 5.31 -1.44 16.55
C GLY A 325 6.38 -0.53 15.94
N ALA A 326 7.65 -0.85 16.17
CA ALA A 326 8.77 -0.11 15.63
C ALA A 326 8.94 -0.40 14.12
N PRO A 327 8.91 0.62 13.25
CA PRO A 327 9.05 0.45 11.79
C PRO A 327 10.52 0.44 11.32
N THR A 328 11.47 0.39 12.25
CA THR A 328 12.91 0.50 11.97
C THR A 328 13.45 -0.75 11.27
N LEU A 329 14.45 -0.53 10.42
CA LEU A 329 15.16 -1.59 9.72
C LEU A 329 15.83 -2.59 10.67
N THR A 330 15.97 -3.84 10.22
CA THR A 330 16.71 -4.92 10.91
C THR A 330 18.14 -5.07 10.41
N ALA A 331 18.45 -4.46 9.26
CA ALA A 331 19.77 -4.42 8.63
C ALA A 331 20.00 -3.05 7.98
N PRO A 332 21.26 -2.65 7.70
CA PRO A 332 21.54 -1.39 7.02
C PRO A 332 20.86 -1.24 5.67
N CYS A 333 20.77 -2.34 4.90
CA CYS A 333 20.14 -2.39 3.58
C CYS A 333 19.23 -3.61 3.46
N VAL A 334 18.09 -3.42 2.83
CA VAL A 334 17.13 -4.48 2.48
C VAL A 334 16.72 -4.29 1.02
N ALA A 335 16.86 -5.33 0.21
CA ALA A 335 16.36 -5.34 -1.14
C ALA A 335 15.30 -6.45 -1.30
N MET A 336 14.17 -6.10 -1.87
CA MET A 336 13.11 -7.05 -2.23
C MET A 336 12.94 -7.08 -3.73
N ALA A 337 12.86 -8.29 -4.31
CA ALA A 337 12.56 -8.50 -5.72
C ALA A 337 11.29 -9.34 -5.86
N ASN A 338 10.34 -8.88 -6.67
CA ASN A 338 9.14 -9.64 -6.98
C ASN A 338 9.48 -10.83 -7.89
N VAL A 339 8.92 -11.99 -7.58
CA VAL A 339 8.92 -13.15 -8.49
C VAL A 339 7.75 -12.99 -9.44
N LEU A 340 8.03 -12.66 -10.68
CA LEU A 340 7.03 -12.55 -11.74
C LEU A 340 6.92 -13.88 -12.46
N GLY A 341 5.70 -14.43 -12.53
CA GLY A 341 5.46 -15.69 -13.23
C GLY A 341 5.95 -15.65 -14.67
N ALA A 342 6.50 -16.76 -15.12
CA ALA A 342 6.92 -17.04 -16.49
C ALA A 342 6.21 -18.30 -17.00
N ASP A 343 6.74 -18.92 -18.04
CA ASP A 343 6.12 -20.11 -18.66
C ASP A 343 6.24 -21.38 -17.80
N ASP A 344 7.29 -21.46 -16.95
CA ASP A 344 7.48 -22.60 -16.05
C ASP A 344 6.73 -22.41 -14.71
N PRO A 345 5.70 -23.22 -14.43
CA PRO A 345 4.91 -23.11 -13.22
C PRO A 345 5.58 -23.68 -11.96
N ASP A 346 6.67 -24.44 -12.07
CA ASP A 346 7.31 -25.12 -10.95
C ASP A 346 8.21 -24.18 -10.14
N LEU A 347 7.58 -23.38 -9.26
CA LEU A 347 8.33 -22.55 -8.30
C LEU A 347 8.96 -23.37 -7.18
N HIS A 348 8.29 -24.46 -6.73
CA HIS A 348 8.74 -25.24 -5.58
C HIS A 348 9.98 -26.07 -5.89
N GLY A 349 10.07 -26.65 -7.09
CA GLY A 349 11.24 -27.41 -7.52
C GLY A 349 12.52 -26.57 -7.58
N LYS A 350 12.38 -25.25 -7.75
CA LYS A 350 13.51 -24.30 -7.82
C LYS A 350 13.97 -23.81 -6.43
N LEU A 351 13.16 -23.96 -5.37
CA LEU A 351 13.49 -23.48 -4.02
C LEU A 351 14.79 -24.06 -3.49
N GLY A 352 15.02 -25.37 -3.70
CA GLY A 352 16.21 -26.05 -3.24
C GLY A 352 17.50 -25.44 -3.78
N HIS A 353 17.54 -25.08 -5.06
CA HIS A 353 18.68 -24.41 -5.68
C HIS A 353 18.94 -23.02 -5.06
N VAL A 354 17.89 -22.18 -5.00
CA VAL A 354 18.02 -20.80 -4.49
C VAL A 354 18.48 -20.77 -3.05
N LEU A 355 17.90 -21.62 -2.20
CA LEU A 355 18.23 -21.67 -0.77
C LEU A 355 19.60 -22.30 -0.50
N ALA A 356 20.07 -23.20 -1.38
CA ALA A 356 21.42 -23.76 -1.29
C ALA A 356 22.47 -22.74 -1.73
N ALA A 357 22.17 -21.94 -2.76
CA ALA A 357 23.07 -20.90 -3.27
C ALA A 357 23.23 -19.74 -2.27
N ASP A 358 22.14 -19.34 -1.59
CA ASP A 358 22.17 -18.30 -0.57
C ASP A 358 21.17 -18.59 0.57
N PRO A 359 21.64 -19.23 1.66
CA PRO A 359 20.79 -19.60 2.80
C PRO A 359 20.21 -18.39 3.58
N ALA A 360 20.73 -17.18 3.36
CA ALA A 360 20.28 -15.97 4.05
C ALA A 360 19.07 -15.31 3.37
N LEU A 361 18.74 -15.71 2.15
CA LEU A 361 17.56 -15.19 1.44
C LEU A 361 16.27 -15.60 2.14
N LYS A 362 15.29 -14.72 2.04
CA LYS A 362 13.91 -14.95 2.49
C LYS A 362 13.00 -14.98 1.28
N ILE A 363 12.16 -16.00 1.19
CA ILE A 363 11.29 -16.25 0.04
C ILE A 363 9.86 -16.37 0.53
N GLN A 364 8.97 -15.59 -0.08
CA GLN A 364 7.54 -15.63 0.17
C GLN A 364 6.82 -16.02 -1.13
N LEU A 365 6.27 -17.23 -1.21
CA LEU A 365 5.44 -17.68 -2.31
C LEU A 365 3.96 -17.49 -1.97
N TYR A 366 3.19 -17.01 -2.94
CA TYR A 366 1.80 -16.58 -2.67
C TYR A 366 0.75 -17.67 -2.87
N GLY A 367 1.13 -18.89 -3.32
CA GLY A 367 0.17 -19.96 -3.61
C GLY A 367 -0.78 -19.62 -4.76
N LYS A 368 -0.34 -18.78 -5.69
CA LYS A 368 -1.12 -18.38 -6.86
C LYS A 368 -0.74 -19.18 -8.09
N PRO A 369 -1.68 -19.46 -9.02
CA PRO A 369 -1.33 -20.00 -10.34
C PRO A 369 -0.32 -19.10 -11.04
N VAL A 370 0.75 -19.70 -11.55
CA VAL A 370 1.77 -18.99 -12.33
C VAL A 370 1.19 -18.58 -13.68
N ARG A 371 1.41 -17.32 -14.03
CA ARG A 371 1.07 -16.74 -15.34
C ARG A 371 2.10 -15.67 -15.66
N PRO A 372 2.48 -15.48 -16.94
CA PRO A 372 3.43 -14.45 -17.34
C PRO A 372 3.06 -13.07 -16.76
N GLY A 373 4.06 -12.42 -16.14
CA GLY A 373 3.94 -11.10 -15.52
C GLY A 373 3.16 -11.04 -14.20
N ARG A 374 2.55 -12.15 -13.73
CA ARG A 374 1.83 -12.16 -12.45
C ARG A 374 2.81 -12.26 -11.28
N LYS A 375 2.66 -11.39 -10.29
CA LYS A 375 3.40 -11.52 -9.01
C LYS A 375 2.96 -12.80 -8.29
N VAL A 376 3.87 -13.77 -8.17
CA VAL A 376 3.62 -15.09 -7.57
C VAL A 376 4.41 -15.32 -6.30
N GLY A 377 5.32 -14.40 -5.96
CA GLY A 377 6.14 -14.40 -4.77
C GLY A 377 7.03 -13.17 -4.72
N HIS A 378 7.89 -13.11 -3.71
CA HIS A 378 9.01 -12.20 -3.65
C HIS A 378 10.18 -12.82 -2.90
N VAL A 379 11.37 -12.28 -3.14
CA VAL A 379 12.61 -12.61 -2.45
C VAL A 379 13.10 -11.36 -1.74
N THR A 380 13.50 -11.49 -0.47
CA THR A 380 14.11 -10.41 0.32
C THR A 380 15.54 -10.82 0.69
N ALA A 381 16.48 -9.91 0.44
CA ALA A 381 17.87 -10.01 0.88
C ALA A 381 18.20 -8.85 1.83
N LEU A 382 18.84 -9.16 2.94
CA LEU A 382 19.38 -8.20 3.90
C LEU A 382 20.90 -8.13 3.74
N GLY A 383 21.48 -6.96 3.97
CA GLY A 383 22.93 -6.78 3.86
C GLY A 383 23.42 -5.44 4.36
N ASP A 384 24.74 -5.27 4.30
CA ASP A 384 25.40 -4.00 4.66
C ASP A 384 25.52 -3.07 3.44
N GLU A 385 25.53 -3.66 2.23
CA GLU A 385 25.69 -2.96 0.97
C GLU A 385 24.48 -3.19 0.05
N MET A 386 23.82 -2.10 -0.37
CA MET A 386 22.59 -2.15 -1.16
C MET A 386 22.79 -2.88 -2.50
N ALA A 387 23.90 -2.63 -3.20
CA ALA A 387 24.19 -3.27 -4.49
C ALA A 387 24.26 -4.80 -4.36
N SER A 388 24.90 -5.30 -3.31
CA SER A 388 25.00 -6.75 -3.01
C SER A 388 23.64 -7.34 -2.66
N ALA A 389 22.87 -6.70 -1.77
CA ALA A 389 21.54 -7.17 -1.38
C ALA A 389 20.61 -7.22 -2.60
N ARG A 390 20.65 -6.19 -3.43
CA ARG A 390 19.85 -6.08 -4.66
C ARG A 390 20.19 -7.19 -5.66
N ASP A 391 21.49 -7.42 -5.94
CA ASP A 391 21.92 -8.49 -6.85
C ASP A 391 21.43 -9.87 -6.38
N ARG A 392 21.59 -10.16 -5.10
CA ARG A 392 21.15 -11.43 -4.49
C ARG A 392 19.65 -11.63 -4.63
N ALA A 393 18.84 -10.62 -4.29
CA ALA A 393 17.39 -10.70 -4.37
C ALA A 393 16.91 -10.85 -5.83
N THR A 394 17.45 -10.06 -6.75
CA THR A 394 17.01 -10.06 -8.16
C THR A 394 17.42 -11.33 -8.89
N ARG A 395 18.64 -11.85 -8.67
CA ARG A 395 19.09 -13.12 -9.23
C ARG A 395 18.23 -14.30 -8.77
N ALA A 396 17.94 -14.34 -7.47
CA ALA A 396 17.10 -15.40 -6.90
C ALA A 396 15.64 -15.31 -7.40
N ALA A 397 15.07 -14.13 -7.47
CA ALA A 397 13.72 -13.93 -7.99
C ALA A 397 13.62 -14.33 -9.47
N ARG A 398 14.65 -14.02 -10.28
CA ARG A 398 14.73 -14.42 -11.67
C ARG A 398 14.81 -15.93 -11.79
N TYR A 399 15.70 -16.58 -11.04
CA TYR A 399 15.83 -18.03 -11.07
C TYR A 399 14.52 -18.73 -10.71
N LEU A 400 13.83 -18.29 -9.67
CA LEU A 400 12.51 -18.80 -9.31
C LEU A 400 11.51 -18.66 -10.47
N ALA A 401 11.53 -17.55 -11.19
CA ALA A 401 10.65 -17.31 -12.31
C ALA A 401 10.98 -18.18 -13.54
N THR A 402 12.25 -18.25 -13.92
CA THR A 402 12.68 -18.77 -15.23
C THR A 402 13.50 -20.05 -15.19
N GLY A 403 14.06 -20.43 -14.04
CA GLY A 403 15.05 -21.50 -13.91
C GLY A 403 16.45 -21.12 -14.38
N SER A 404 16.71 -19.84 -14.73
CA SER A 404 18.01 -19.31 -15.17
C SER A 404 18.45 -18.14 -14.30
N GLU A 405 19.76 -18.08 -14.01
CA GLU A 405 20.39 -16.92 -13.35
C GLU A 405 20.83 -15.85 -14.37
N GLU A 406 20.89 -16.22 -15.65
CA GLU A 406 21.30 -15.31 -16.72
C GLU A 406 20.21 -14.25 -17.02
N PRO A 407 20.62 -13.01 -17.39
CA PRO A 407 19.71 -11.90 -17.68
C PRO A 407 18.74 -12.16 -18.82
#